data_b91201554100446e5d105a187150cf07
#
_entry.id   b91201554100446e5d105a187150cf07
#
_cell.length_a   1.000
_cell.length_b   1.000
_cell.length_c   1.000
_cell.angle_alpha   90.00
_cell.angle_beta   90.00
_cell.angle_gamma   90.00
#
_symmetry.space_group_name_H-M   'P 1'
#
loop_
_entity.id
_entity.type
_entity.pdbx_description
1 polymer ?
#
loop_
_entity_poly.entity_id
_entity_poly.type
_entity_poly.pdbx_seq_one_letter_code
_entity_poly.pdbx_strand_id
1 'polypeptide(L)'
;MPCETHWKPNGIVKRLVGSVSAAQLLTSIVETQGDPRFDQLRYVIADCLDCADFIFHPSEIDEMAAIGRAGALSNRHIRVAIVAPLPAAVDGAVQYASSPLNPFPTRIFRSRVDAEQWLQ
;
A
#
# COMPACT_ATOMS: atom_id res chain seq x y z
N MET A 1 -8.84 -8.04 -12.47
CA MET A 1 -8.79 -7.67 -11.05
C MET A 1 -8.15 -6.30 -10.91
N PRO A 2 -8.77 -5.36 -10.19
CA PRO A 2 -8.22 -4.02 -10.03
C PRO A 2 -6.99 -3.96 -9.12
N CYS A 3 -6.70 -5.01 -8.39
CA CYS A 3 -5.52 -5.10 -7.55
C CYS A 3 -4.80 -6.41 -7.83
N GLU A 4 -3.61 -6.32 -8.43
CA GLU A 4 -2.76 -7.47 -8.75
C GLU A 4 -1.65 -7.55 -7.71
N THR A 5 -1.41 -8.76 -7.20
CA THR A 5 -0.42 -8.98 -6.15
C THR A 5 0.71 -9.84 -6.69
N HIS A 6 1.95 -9.34 -6.54
CA HIS A 6 3.16 -10.05 -6.97
C HIS A 6 4.11 -10.19 -5.79
N TRP A 7 4.28 -11.41 -5.30
CA TRP A 7 5.20 -11.72 -4.20
C TRP A 7 6.64 -11.78 -4.70
N LYS A 8 7.54 -11.19 -3.91
CA LYS A 8 8.99 -11.24 -4.09
C LYS A 8 9.60 -11.94 -2.89
N PRO A 9 10.91 -12.31 -2.91
CA PRO A 9 11.50 -13.05 -1.78
C PRO A 9 11.32 -12.39 -0.41
N ASN A 10 11.37 -11.06 -0.33
CA ASN A 10 11.20 -10.33 0.93
C ASN A 10 10.29 -9.12 0.81
N GLY A 11 9.45 -9.11 -0.21
CA GLY A 11 8.55 -7.99 -0.45
C GLY A 11 7.35 -8.37 -1.29
N ILE A 12 6.48 -7.41 -1.50
CA ILE A 12 5.28 -7.57 -2.30
C ILE A 12 5.03 -6.31 -3.13
N VAL A 13 4.63 -6.51 -4.37
CA VAL A 13 4.21 -5.42 -5.25
C VAL A 13 2.72 -5.59 -5.50
N LYS A 14 1.96 -4.57 -5.15
CA LYS A 14 0.52 -4.48 -5.43
C LYS A 14 0.32 -3.48 -6.55
N ARG A 15 -0.10 -3.97 -7.70
CA ARG A 15 -0.39 -3.13 -8.86
C ARG A 15 -1.88 -2.84 -8.89
N LEU A 16 -2.21 -1.56 -8.80
CA LEU A 16 -3.61 -1.10 -8.81
C LEU A 16 -3.94 -0.62 -10.22
N VAL A 17 -5.02 -1.14 -10.79
CA VAL A 17 -5.37 -0.92 -12.20
C VAL A 17 -6.82 -0.46 -12.31
N GLY A 18 -7.05 0.57 -13.13
CA GLY A 18 -8.38 1.09 -13.41
C GLY A 18 -8.96 1.82 -12.20
N SER A 19 -10.26 1.64 -11.98
CA SER A 19 -10.96 2.21 -10.83
C SER A 19 -10.80 1.30 -9.63
N VAL A 20 -10.30 1.84 -8.53
CA VAL A 20 -10.03 1.08 -7.31
C VAL A 20 -10.87 1.66 -6.17
N SER A 21 -11.66 0.80 -5.52
CA SER A 21 -12.44 1.16 -4.34
C SER A 21 -11.68 0.79 -3.07
N ALA A 22 -12.07 1.42 -1.95
CA ALA A 22 -11.52 1.10 -0.65
C ALA A 22 -11.74 -0.37 -0.28
N ALA A 23 -12.94 -0.92 -0.58
CA ALA A 23 -13.25 -2.32 -0.27
C ALA A 23 -12.31 -3.29 -0.98
N GLN A 24 -11.96 -3.02 -2.23
CA GLN A 24 -11.04 -3.86 -3.01
C GLN A 24 -9.63 -3.82 -2.40
N LEU A 25 -9.16 -2.65 -2.02
CA LEU A 25 -7.83 -2.50 -1.44
C LEU A 25 -7.78 -3.10 -0.03
N LEU A 26 -8.82 -2.90 0.79
CA LEU A 26 -8.92 -3.51 2.12
C LEU A 26 -8.87 -5.03 2.04
N THR A 27 -9.60 -5.63 1.10
CA THR A 27 -9.56 -7.08 0.87
C THR A 27 -8.14 -7.54 0.56
N SER A 28 -7.42 -6.82 -0.30
CA SER A 28 -6.03 -7.14 -0.63
C SER A 28 -5.12 -7.05 0.59
N ILE A 29 -5.28 -6.04 1.44
CA ILE A 29 -4.49 -5.87 2.66
C ILE A 29 -4.73 -7.03 3.62
N VAL A 30 -5.98 -7.40 3.84
CA VAL A 30 -6.35 -8.50 4.75
C VAL A 30 -5.80 -9.83 4.23
N GLU A 31 -5.91 -10.09 2.94
CA GLU A 31 -5.37 -11.31 2.32
C GLU A 31 -3.85 -11.39 2.50
N THR A 32 -3.15 -10.27 2.33
CA THR A 32 -1.70 -10.20 2.52
C THR A 32 -1.31 -10.52 3.96
N GLN A 33 -2.02 -9.96 4.93
CA GLN A 33 -1.74 -10.20 6.35
C GLN A 33 -2.06 -11.64 6.76
N GLY A 34 -3.00 -12.29 6.08
CA GLY A 34 -3.34 -13.69 6.33
C GLY A 34 -2.41 -14.70 5.67
N ASP A 35 -1.50 -14.25 4.80
CA ASP A 35 -0.57 -15.12 4.10
C ASP A 35 0.65 -15.41 5.00
N PRO A 36 1.13 -16.67 5.08
CA PRO A 36 2.32 -17.00 5.88
C PRO A 36 3.56 -16.19 5.51
N ARG A 37 3.67 -15.73 4.28
CA ARG A 37 4.82 -14.93 3.83
C ARG A 37 4.83 -13.51 4.41
N PHE A 38 3.74 -13.06 5.01
CA PHE A 38 3.64 -11.71 5.58
C PHE A 38 4.74 -11.43 6.60
N ASP A 39 5.07 -12.41 7.44
CA ASP A 39 6.08 -12.23 8.48
C ASP A 39 7.48 -12.02 7.94
N GLN A 40 7.71 -12.34 6.67
CA GLN A 40 9.00 -12.18 6.01
C GLN A 40 9.08 -10.90 5.18
N LEU A 41 7.99 -10.16 5.05
CA LEU A 41 7.98 -8.94 4.26
C LEU A 41 8.86 -7.85 4.90
N ARG A 42 9.62 -7.18 4.05
CA ARG A 42 10.40 -5.99 4.42
C ARG A 42 9.91 -4.75 3.70
N TYR A 43 9.13 -4.93 2.63
CA TYR A 43 8.57 -3.80 1.91
C TYR A 43 7.26 -4.16 1.22
N VAL A 44 6.45 -3.13 0.99
CA VAL A 44 5.28 -3.16 0.13
C VAL A 44 5.40 -2.02 -0.87
N ILE A 45 5.26 -2.31 -2.15
CA ILE A 45 5.14 -1.29 -3.18
C ILE A 45 3.68 -1.28 -3.63
N ALA A 46 3.03 -0.14 -3.45
CA ALA A 46 1.69 0.10 -4.00
C ALA A 46 1.85 0.89 -5.30
N ASP A 47 1.76 0.21 -6.42
CA ASP A 47 1.97 0.78 -7.75
C ASP A 47 0.64 1.24 -8.33
N CYS A 48 0.45 2.54 -8.39
CA CYS A 48 -0.77 3.19 -8.88
C CYS A 48 -0.60 3.82 -10.27
N LEU A 49 0.43 3.44 -11.01
CA LEU A 49 0.71 4.04 -12.33
C LEU A 49 -0.42 3.83 -13.33
N ASP A 50 -1.12 2.70 -13.23
CA ASP A 50 -2.23 2.36 -14.14
C ASP A 50 -3.60 2.59 -13.52
N CYS A 51 -3.68 3.30 -12.40
CA CYS A 51 -4.95 3.71 -11.82
C CYS A 51 -5.59 4.80 -12.66
N ALA A 52 -6.88 4.63 -12.97
CA ALA A 52 -7.69 5.65 -13.60
C ALA A 52 -8.39 6.50 -12.55
N ASP A 53 -8.71 5.92 -11.40
CA ASP A 53 -9.60 6.55 -10.43
C ASP A 53 -9.46 5.89 -9.05
N PHE A 54 -9.57 6.70 -8.00
CA PHE A 54 -9.60 6.26 -6.60
C PHE A 54 -10.90 6.71 -5.96
N ILE A 55 -11.69 5.74 -5.50
CA ILE A 55 -12.98 6.00 -4.89
C ILE A 55 -12.85 5.71 -3.39
N PHE A 56 -12.21 6.63 -2.65
CA PHE A 56 -11.94 6.47 -1.23
C PHE A 56 -12.54 7.62 -0.44
N HIS A 57 -13.22 7.26 0.64
CA HIS A 57 -13.60 8.22 1.66
C HIS A 57 -12.43 8.40 2.65
N PRO A 58 -12.23 9.60 3.23
CA PRO A 58 -11.16 9.79 4.22
C PRO A 58 -11.19 8.79 5.38
N SER A 59 -12.37 8.43 5.87
CA SER A 59 -12.51 7.44 6.94
C SER A 59 -12.04 6.05 6.51
N GLU A 60 -12.15 5.70 5.24
CA GLU A 60 -11.71 4.41 4.71
C GLU A 60 -10.19 4.34 4.65
N ILE A 61 -9.51 5.45 4.39
CA ILE A 61 -8.04 5.51 4.41
C ILE A 61 -7.53 5.30 5.83
N ASP A 62 -8.17 5.91 6.83
CA ASP A 62 -7.83 5.68 8.23
C ASP A 62 -8.09 4.22 8.64
N GLU A 63 -9.12 3.60 8.10
CA GLU A 63 -9.41 2.18 8.33
C GLU A 63 -8.31 1.29 7.77
N MET A 64 -7.77 1.60 6.57
CA MET A 64 -6.63 0.89 6.01
C MET A 64 -5.41 0.99 6.91
N ALA A 65 -5.14 2.18 7.45
CA ALA A 65 -4.02 2.39 8.35
C ALA A 65 -4.21 1.62 9.66
N ALA A 66 -5.43 1.55 10.19
CA ALA A 66 -5.74 0.79 11.39
C ALA A 66 -5.52 -0.72 11.19
N ILE A 67 -5.90 -1.25 10.03
CA ILE A 67 -5.66 -2.65 9.70
C ILE A 67 -4.16 -2.90 9.58
N GLY A 68 -3.41 -1.98 8.98
CA GLY A 68 -1.95 -2.05 8.93
C GLY A 68 -1.33 -2.10 10.33
N ARG A 69 -1.88 -1.33 11.26
CA ARG A 69 -1.42 -1.31 12.65
C ARG A 69 -1.62 -2.66 13.33
N ALA A 70 -2.70 -3.36 13.03
CA ALA A 70 -2.90 -4.73 13.53
C ALA A 70 -1.85 -5.67 12.97
N GLY A 71 -1.51 -5.56 11.68
CA GLY A 71 -0.44 -6.35 11.05
C GLY A 71 0.93 -6.08 11.63
N ALA A 72 1.21 -4.85 12.07
CA ALA A 72 2.50 -4.49 12.66
C ALA A 72 2.77 -5.22 13.98
N LEU A 73 1.76 -5.78 14.63
CA LEU A 73 1.96 -6.59 15.82
C LEU A 73 2.75 -7.87 15.51
N SER A 74 2.64 -8.40 14.30
CA SER A 74 3.42 -9.56 13.88
C SER A 74 4.63 -9.18 13.03
N ASN A 75 4.60 -8.07 12.32
CA ASN A 75 5.72 -7.62 11.48
C ASN A 75 5.77 -6.10 11.41
N ARG A 76 6.68 -5.50 12.15
CA ARG A 76 6.89 -4.03 12.17
C ARG A 76 8.03 -3.57 11.26
N HIS A 77 8.66 -4.48 10.51
CA HIS A 77 9.85 -4.18 9.69
C HIS A 77 9.51 -3.77 8.26
N ILE A 78 8.24 -3.54 7.97
CA ILE A 78 7.77 -3.22 6.63
C ILE A 78 7.93 -1.73 6.35
N ARG A 79 8.46 -1.38 5.18
CA ARG A 79 8.42 -0.03 4.63
C ARG A 79 7.46 -0.02 3.45
N VAL A 80 6.68 1.04 3.33
CA VAL A 80 5.67 1.16 2.28
C VAL A 80 6.07 2.24 1.29
N ALA A 81 6.20 1.88 0.03
CA ALA A 81 6.44 2.82 -1.07
C ALA A 81 5.18 2.90 -1.93
N ILE A 82 4.66 4.10 -2.10
CA ILE A 82 3.47 4.34 -2.93
C ILE A 82 3.92 5.08 -4.19
N VAL A 83 3.67 4.48 -5.34
CA VAL A 83 3.98 5.09 -6.64
C VAL A 83 2.68 5.67 -7.20
N ALA A 84 2.55 7.00 -7.18
CA ALA A 84 1.29 7.67 -7.42
C ALA A 84 1.48 8.94 -8.28
N PRO A 85 1.34 8.83 -9.61
CA PRO A 85 1.53 9.98 -10.51
C PRO A 85 0.29 10.87 -10.62
N LEU A 86 -0.91 10.34 -10.34
CA LEU A 86 -2.16 11.09 -10.48
C LEU A 86 -2.44 11.92 -9.23
N PRO A 87 -2.95 13.18 -9.37
CA PRO A 87 -3.24 14.02 -8.21
C PRO A 87 -4.16 13.35 -7.17
N ALA A 88 -5.24 12.70 -7.60
CA ALA A 88 -6.14 12.03 -6.66
C ALA A 88 -5.45 10.90 -5.90
N ALA A 89 -4.59 10.14 -6.57
CA ALA A 89 -3.81 9.08 -5.95
C ALA A 89 -2.81 9.65 -4.94
N VAL A 90 -2.19 10.79 -5.28
CA VAL A 90 -1.24 11.46 -4.38
C VAL A 90 -1.94 11.93 -3.11
N ASP A 91 -3.13 12.53 -3.22
CA ASP A 91 -3.88 13.01 -2.07
C ASP A 91 -4.20 11.87 -1.09
N GLY A 92 -4.70 10.75 -1.61
CA GLY A 92 -4.97 9.57 -0.80
C GLY A 92 -3.72 8.99 -0.16
N ALA A 93 -2.62 8.95 -0.90
CA ALA A 93 -1.34 8.45 -0.42
C ALA A 93 -0.78 9.34 0.71
N VAL A 94 -0.88 10.67 0.57
CA VAL A 94 -0.46 11.61 1.61
C VAL A 94 -1.30 11.40 2.87
N GLN A 95 -2.60 11.24 2.74
CA GLN A 95 -3.47 11.00 3.88
C GLN A 95 -3.09 9.69 4.58
N TYR A 96 -2.85 8.62 3.84
CA TYR A 96 -2.43 7.34 4.42
C TYR A 96 -1.09 7.48 5.14
N ALA A 97 -0.10 8.08 4.48
CA ALA A 97 1.23 8.24 5.04
C ALA A 97 1.22 9.10 6.32
N SER A 98 0.33 10.08 6.37
CA SER A 98 0.22 11.02 7.49
C SER A 98 -0.71 10.54 8.61
N SER A 99 -1.45 9.45 8.39
CA SER A 99 -2.40 8.95 9.39
C SER A 99 -1.68 8.55 10.67
N PRO A 100 -2.15 8.99 11.84
CA PRO A 100 -1.55 8.57 13.11
C PRO A 100 -1.73 7.07 13.38
N LEU A 101 -2.58 6.40 12.63
CA LEU A 101 -2.80 4.95 12.74
C LEU A 101 -1.84 4.15 11.87
N ASN A 102 -1.14 4.78 10.91
CA ASN A 102 -0.20 4.10 10.04
C ASN A 102 1.09 3.75 10.81
N PRO A 103 1.42 2.45 11.00
CA PRO A 103 2.58 2.06 11.79
C PRO A 103 3.87 1.97 10.97
N PHE A 104 3.79 2.07 9.64
CA PHE A 104 4.91 1.79 8.76
C PHE A 104 5.52 3.08 8.18
N PRO A 105 6.86 3.18 8.09
CA PRO A 105 7.48 4.24 7.30
C PRO A 105 6.94 4.19 5.87
N THR A 106 6.36 5.29 5.41
CA THR A 106 5.67 5.35 4.12
C THR A 106 6.17 6.57 3.34
N ARG A 107 6.57 6.37 2.08
CA ARG A 107 6.97 7.45 1.18
C ARG A 107 6.27 7.31 -0.15
N ILE A 108 6.09 8.46 -0.82
CA ILE A 108 5.38 8.57 -2.08
C ILE A 108 6.39 8.90 -3.18
N PHE A 109 6.30 8.19 -4.28
CA PHE A 109 7.20 8.34 -5.42
C PHE A 109 6.38 8.51 -6.71
N ARG A 110 7.00 9.10 -7.72
CA ARG A 110 6.40 9.21 -9.05
C ARG A 110 6.83 8.11 -9.99
N SER A 111 7.84 7.34 -9.63
CA SER A 111 8.33 6.22 -10.45
C SER A 111 8.67 5.01 -9.61
N ARG A 112 8.60 3.84 -10.25
CA ARG A 112 9.00 2.57 -9.63
C ARG A 112 10.48 2.57 -9.28
N VAL A 113 11.32 3.14 -10.14
CA VAL A 113 12.77 3.16 -9.93
C VAL A 113 13.12 3.88 -8.65
N ASP A 114 12.54 5.06 -8.41
CA ASP A 114 12.78 5.83 -7.19
C ASP A 114 12.32 5.08 -5.95
N ALA A 115 11.15 4.42 -6.03
CA ALA A 115 10.63 3.61 -4.93
C ALA A 115 11.57 2.45 -4.61
N GLU A 116 12.04 1.73 -5.61
CA GLU A 116 12.94 0.60 -5.43
C GLU A 116 14.28 1.03 -4.84
N GLN A 117 14.80 2.19 -5.23
CA GLN A 117 16.04 2.74 -4.68
C GLN A 117 15.91 3.04 -3.18
N TRP A 118 14.79 3.61 -2.77
CA TRP A 118 14.54 3.89 -1.36
C TRP A 118 14.47 2.61 -0.52
N LEU A 119 14.01 1.52 -1.10
CA LEU A 119 13.84 0.25 -0.41
C LEU A 119 15.12 -0.59 -0.33
N GLN A 120 16.16 -0.20 -1.02
CA GLN A 120 17.45 -0.92 -0.98
C GLN A 120 18.18 -0.75 0.35
#